data_b2e6b9be6e3a68636d99dcfda171ecd0
#
_entry.id   b2e6b9be6e3a68636d99dcfda171ecd0
#
_cell.length_a   1.000
_cell.length_b   1.000
_cell.length_c   1.000
_cell.angle_alpha   90.00
_cell.angle_beta   90.00
_cell.angle_gamma   90.00
#
_symmetry.space_group_name_H-M   'P 1'
#
loop_
_entity.id
_entity.type
_entity.pdbx_description
1 polymer ?
#
loop_
_entity_poly.entity_id
_entity_poly.type
_entity_poly.pdbx_seq_one_letter_code
_entity_poly.pdbx_strand_id
1 'polypeptide(L)'
;MMQNGKCCFSLKRSARGNSVNNTTPRQNHHHHRPTRTLKRTVIIASSSSVPPPEYARNVNAEEVQRNENECVLNTYGRGKSRVITHGKGVLCFDSVGNEYLDFTAGIAVNCLGHADEKLAKVIAEQAKTLLHTSNLYHTEPQASLAKKLVETSFAERAFFCNSGTEANEACVKFARKYHYEKFRKMSRSDQEFYKKPATETVSFKNGFHGRTMGALALTWKEQYRKPFEPLMPGNAFATYGDLKSAAKVIKRGKTAVVFVEPAQGEGGIFPADAEFLKGLRKLCDENDCLLAYDEVQCGLGRTGYLWAHQKIGKECEPDLLSAAKPLANGLPIGCVLMKQKVADAMQPGDHGSTFAGGPLVCRAALHVFDRVQEPGFLDNVKTNGEYLKDTLAEGLKGHPMFKEVRGTGLLVGVQFTDMAAPLVKACGENGLLVITAGKGDVLRLVPPLVVTKEQIDKAVEIICEQALKVMV
;
A
#
# COMPACT_ATOMS: atom_id res chain seq x y z
N MET A 1 22.70 40.16 -34.46
CA MET A 1 23.12 39.32 -35.59
C MET A 1 22.49 37.95 -35.36
N MET A 2 21.36 37.72 -35.91
CA MET A 2 20.96 36.95 -37.11
C MET A 2 21.84 35.70 -37.32
N GLN A 3 21.28 34.46 -37.26
CA GLN A 3 20.66 33.84 -38.42
C GLN A 3 19.83 32.60 -38.05
N ASN A 4 18.75 32.46 -38.79
CA ASN A 4 17.77 31.37 -38.89
C ASN A 4 18.36 30.08 -39.54
N GLY A 5 17.79 28.92 -39.19
CA GLY A 5 17.94 27.66 -39.91
C GLY A 5 16.70 26.79 -39.79
N LYS A 6 15.72 27.01 -40.68
CA LYS A 6 14.60 26.08 -40.93
C LYS A 6 15.11 24.92 -41.81
N CYS A 7 14.75 23.70 -41.52
CA CYS A 7 14.76 22.59 -42.48
C CYS A 7 13.41 21.89 -42.49
N CYS A 8 12.68 22.12 -43.58
CA CYS A 8 11.54 21.35 -44.03
C CYS A 8 12.04 20.07 -44.73
N PHE A 9 11.37 18.93 -44.50
CA PHE A 9 11.39 17.86 -45.47
C PHE A 9 9.97 17.40 -45.79
N SER A 10 9.72 17.30 -47.08
CA SER A 10 8.48 17.16 -47.77
C SER A 10 8.00 15.71 -47.92
N LEU A 11 6.69 15.61 -48.04
CA LEU A 11 5.89 14.45 -48.47
C LEU A 11 6.31 13.89 -49.86
N LYS A 12 6.31 12.55 -50.02
CA LYS A 12 6.04 11.92 -51.29
C LYS A 12 4.93 10.90 -51.17
N ARG A 13 3.82 11.19 -51.84
CA ARG A 13 2.76 10.24 -52.24
C ARG A 13 3.27 9.46 -53.48
N SER A 14 2.93 8.18 -53.55
CA SER A 14 2.78 7.51 -54.82
C SER A 14 1.55 6.62 -54.80
N ALA A 15 0.69 6.90 -55.75
CA ALA A 15 -0.50 6.14 -56.10
C ALA A 15 -0.21 5.25 -57.32
N ARG A 16 -0.93 4.13 -57.40
CA ARG A 16 -1.41 3.35 -58.61
C ARG A 16 -1.54 1.88 -58.15
N GLY A 17 -2.55 1.14 -58.52
CA GLY A 17 -3.61 1.28 -59.51
C GLY A 17 -4.52 0.05 -59.45
N ASN A 18 -5.66 0.18 -60.03
CA ASN A 18 -6.81 -0.72 -60.16
C ASN A 18 -6.47 -2.10 -60.80
N SER A 19 -7.21 -3.16 -60.38
CA SER A 19 -7.84 -4.06 -61.37
C SER A 19 -9.10 -4.70 -60.77
N VAL A 20 -10.15 -4.58 -61.58
CA VAL A 20 -11.49 -5.14 -61.44
C VAL A 20 -11.43 -6.60 -61.97
N ASN A 21 -12.16 -7.53 -61.32
CA ASN A 21 -12.92 -8.53 -62.06
C ASN A 21 -13.99 -9.24 -61.20
N ASN A 22 -15.16 -9.29 -61.84
CA ASN A 22 -16.42 -9.96 -61.53
C ASN A 22 -16.27 -11.45 -61.19
N THR A 23 -17.16 -12.00 -60.34
CA THR A 23 -18.18 -12.99 -60.76
C THR A 23 -19.08 -13.46 -59.60
N THR A 24 -20.35 -13.25 -59.75
CA THR A 24 -21.59 -14.03 -59.44
C THR A 24 -21.81 -14.74 -58.07
N PRO A 25 -23.07 -14.82 -57.63
CA PRO A 25 -23.47 -15.04 -56.25
C PRO A 25 -23.71 -16.52 -55.90
N ARG A 26 -23.37 -16.92 -54.73
CA ARG A 26 -23.81 -18.20 -54.15
C ARG A 26 -24.75 -17.96 -52.96
N GLN A 27 -25.82 -18.72 -53.00
CA GLN A 27 -26.96 -18.74 -52.07
C GLN A 27 -26.56 -18.96 -50.60
N ASN A 28 -27.12 -18.11 -49.75
CA ASN A 28 -27.02 -18.23 -48.29
C ASN A 28 -28.02 -19.29 -47.78
N HIS A 29 -27.51 -20.34 -47.18
CA HIS A 29 -28.25 -21.12 -46.19
C HIS A 29 -28.11 -20.51 -44.81
N HIS A 30 -29.18 -19.96 -44.33
CA HIS A 30 -29.33 -19.50 -42.94
C HIS A 30 -29.29 -20.70 -41.97
N HIS A 31 -28.19 -20.92 -41.32
CA HIS A 31 -28.17 -21.66 -40.07
C HIS A 31 -28.44 -20.69 -38.89
N HIS A 32 -29.63 -20.76 -38.35
CA HIS A 32 -29.98 -20.17 -37.07
C HIS A 32 -29.11 -20.81 -35.97
N ARG A 33 -28.12 -20.07 -35.49
CA ARG A 33 -27.50 -20.37 -34.17
C ARG A 33 -28.42 -19.82 -33.08
N PRO A 34 -28.78 -20.60 -32.06
CA PRO A 34 -29.55 -20.09 -30.95
C PRO A 34 -28.71 -19.05 -30.19
N THR A 35 -29.22 -17.85 -30.08
CA THR A 35 -28.73 -16.80 -29.19
C THR A 35 -28.73 -17.35 -27.75
N ARG A 36 -27.54 -17.61 -27.21
CA ARG A 36 -27.35 -18.00 -25.81
C ARG A 36 -27.68 -16.76 -24.97
N THR A 37 -28.90 -16.71 -24.47
CA THR A 37 -29.35 -15.72 -23.48
C THR A 37 -28.44 -15.89 -22.26
N LEU A 38 -27.52 -14.94 -22.04
CA LEU A 38 -26.76 -14.83 -20.81
C LEU A 38 -27.77 -14.68 -19.68
N LYS A 39 -27.95 -15.74 -18.89
CA LYS A 39 -28.65 -15.67 -17.62
C LYS A 39 -27.93 -14.61 -16.77
N ARG A 40 -28.56 -13.43 -16.62
CA ARG A 40 -28.20 -12.44 -15.62
C ARG A 40 -28.17 -13.19 -14.29
N THR A 41 -26.98 -13.38 -13.73
CA THR A 41 -26.83 -13.84 -12.34
C THR A 41 -27.49 -12.74 -11.50
N VAL A 42 -28.58 -13.08 -10.85
CA VAL A 42 -29.30 -12.18 -9.95
C VAL A 42 -28.38 -11.97 -8.75
N ILE A 43 -27.68 -10.84 -8.73
CA ILE A 43 -27.08 -10.34 -7.50
C ILE A 43 -28.25 -10.03 -6.60
N ILE A 44 -28.39 -10.80 -5.51
CA ILE A 44 -29.49 -10.65 -4.55
C ILE A 44 -29.35 -9.26 -3.96
N ALA A 45 -30.25 -8.36 -4.35
CA ALA A 45 -30.39 -7.06 -3.72
C ALA A 45 -30.78 -7.29 -2.25
N SER A 46 -29.82 -7.22 -1.35
CA SER A 46 -30.11 -7.08 0.07
C SER A 46 -30.77 -5.73 0.28
N SER A 47 -31.81 -5.67 1.11
CA SER A 47 -32.66 -4.52 1.37
C SER A 47 -31.97 -3.34 2.10
N SER A 48 -30.66 -3.23 2.02
CA SER A 48 -29.86 -2.13 2.58
C SER A 48 -29.11 -1.34 1.51
N SER A 49 -29.79 -1.01 0.39
CA SER A 49 -29.18 -0.14 -0.60
C SER A 49 -28.94 1.27 -0.02
N VAL A 50 -27.69 1.62 0.19
CA VAL A 50 -27.29 2.98 0.49
C VAL A 50 -27.55 3.80 -0.78
N PRO A 51 -28.46 4.78 -0.78
CA PRO A 51 -28.72 5.53 -1.99
C PRO A 51 -27.48 6.33 -2.40
N PRO A 52 -27.17 6.37 -3.71
CA PRO A 52 -26.05 7.17 -4.16
C PRO A 52 -26.28 8.66 -3.85
N PRO A 53 -25.24 9.41 -3.50
CA PRO A 53 -25.32 10.85 -3.35
C PRO A 53 -25.73 11.49 -4.70
N GLU A 54 -26.30 12.67 -4.66
CA GLU A 54 -26.91 13.32 -5.84
C GLU A 54 -25.95 13.37 -7.03
N TYR A 55 -24.70 13.78 -6.81
CA TYR A 55 -23.68 13.84 -7.88
C TYR A 55 -23.33 12.47 -8.49
N ALA A 56 -23.52 11.37 -7.75
CA ALA A 56 -23.20 10.02 -8.20
C ALA A 56 -24.38 9.32 -8.93
N ARG A 57 -25.60 9.90 -8.89
CA ARG A 57 -26.80 9.31 -9.49
C ARG A 57 -26.77 9.28 -11.01
N ASN A 58 -26.05 10.22 -11.64
CA ASN A 58 -26.02 10.43 -13.09
C ASN A 58 -24.60 10.22 -13.67
N VAL A 59 -23.77 9.38 -13.05
CA VAL A 59 -22.43 9.10 -13.57
C VAL A 59 -22.53 8.27 -14.85
N ASN A 60 -22.10 8.85 -15.98
CA ASN A 60 -21.96 8.13 -17.24
C ASN A 60 -20.66 7.32 -17.25
N ALA A 61 -20.76 6.01 -17.06
CA ALA A 61 -19.60 5.13 -16.98
C ALA A 61 -18.76 5.11 -18.27
N GLU A 62 -19.40 5.19 -19.44
CA GLU A 62 -18.68 5.19 -20.72
C GLU A 62 -17.86 6.48 -20.90
N GLU A 63 -18.43 7.60 -20.50
CA GLU A 63 -17.73 8.88 -20.53
C GLU A 63 -16.55 8.92 -19.56
N VAL A 64 -16.73 8.44 -18.32
CA VAL A 64 -15.62 8.31 -17.35
C VAL A 64 -14.50 7.45 -17.92
N GLN A 65 -14.81 6.28 -18.47
CA GLN A 65 -13.82 5.38 -19.05
C GLN A 65 -13.12 5.98 -20.27
N ARG A 66 -13.85 6.70 -21.13
CA ARG A 66 -13.28 7.43 -22.27
C ARG A 66 -12.29 8.48 -21.79
N ASN A 67 -12.71 9.36 -20.86
CA ASN A 67 -11.86 10.42 -20.31
C ASN A 67 -10.61 9.85 -19.61
N GLU A 68 -10.75 8.73 -18.87
CA GLU A 68 -9.60 8.05 -18.28
C GLU A 68 -8.62 7.51 -19.34
N ASN A 69 -9.14 6.86 -20.39
CA ASN A 69 -8.31 6.30 -21.45
C ASN A 69 -7.58 7.38 -22.26
N GLU A 70 -8.20 8.54 -22.44
CA GLU A 70 -7.65 9.65 -23.22
C GLU A 70 -6.75 10.59 -22.41
N CYS A 71 -7.07 10.80 -21.11
CA CYS A 71 -6.45 11.86 -20.33
C CYS A 71 -5.62 11.38 -19.13
N VAL A 72 -5.80 10.15 -18.65
CA VAL A 72 -5.07 9.62 -17.49
C VAL A 72 -4.01 8.63 -17.94
N LEU A 73 -2.75 8.86 -17.52
CA LEU A 73 -1.64 7.95 -17.85
C LEU A 73 -1.94 6.54 -17.34
N ASN A 74 -1.89 5.55 -18.24
CA ASN A 74 -2.22 4.16 -17.96
C ASN A 74 -1.07 3.44 -17.23
N THR A 75 -0.92 3.71 -15.93
CA THR A 75 0.04 3.02 -15.03
C THR A 75 -0.60 1.95 -14.15
N TYR A 76 -1.92 1.84 -14.18
CA TYR A 76 -2.70 0.87 -13.41
C TYR A 76 -3.59 0.05 -14.32
N GLY A 77 -3.58 -1.28 -14.17
CA GLY A 77 -4.50 -2.18 -14.86
C GLY A 77 -5.91 -2.08 -14.28
N ARG A 78 -6.70 -1.10 -14.74
CA ARG A 78 -8.10 -0.94 -14.33
C ARG A 78 -8.99 -1.95 -15.05
N GLY A 79 -9.93 -2.55 -14.31
CA GLY A 79 -10.99 -3.37 -14.92
C GLY A 79 -11.93 -2.50 -15.75
N LYS A 80 -12.16 -2.88 -17.02
CA LYS A 80 -12.89 -2.07 -18.02
C LYS A 80 -14.37 -1.79 -17.71
N SER A 81 -14.95 -2.36 -16.64
CA SER A 81 -16.41 -2.35 -16.45
C SER A 81 -16.90 -1.74 -15.14
N ARG A 82 -16.03 -1.28 -14.25
CA ARG A 82 -16.45 -0.78 -12.95
C ARG A 82 -16.05 0.67 -12.75
N VAL A 83 -17.05 1.52 -12.60
CA VAL A 83 -16.88 2.91 -12.15
C VAL A 83 -17.48 3.00 -10.75
N ILE A 84 -16.64 2.94 -9.72
CA ILE A 84 -17.06 3.04 -8.32
C ILE A 84 -17.47 4.50 -8.06
N THR A 85 -18.64 4.70 -7.49
CA THR A 85 -19.23 6.03 -7.28
C THR A 85 -19.34 6.42 -5.82
N HIS A 86 -19.59 5.46 -4.93
CA HIS A 86 -19.74 5.72 -3.50
C HIS A 86 -19.46 4.45 -2.68
N GLY A 87 -19.45 4.59 -1.37
CA GLY A 87 -19.28 3.46 -0.45
C GLY A 87 -19.83 3.78 0.93
N LYS A 88 -20.04 2.74 1.75
CA LYS A 88 -20.38 2.86 3.18
C LYS A 88 -19.80 1.67 3.95
N GLY A 89 -19.02 1.95 4.97
CA GLY A 89 -18.36 0.90 5.75
C GLY A 89 -17.48 0.01 4.86
N VAL A 90 -17.77 -1.29 4.77
CA VAL A 90 -17.02 -2.26 3.94
C VAL A 90 -17.58 -2.36 2.52
N LEU A 91 -18.64 -1.62 2.19
CA LEU A 91 -19.31 -1.71 0.89
C LEU A 91 -18.87 -0.59 -0.06
N CYS A 92 -18.68 -0.95 -1.33
CA CYS A 92 -18.55 -0.04 -2.46
C CYS A 92 -19.68 -0.28 -3.45
N PHE A 93 -20.07 0.75 -4.20
CA PHE A 93 -21.11 0.70 -5.21
C PHE A 93 -20.62 1.28 -6.53
N ASP A 94 -20.95 0.63 -7.64
CA ASP A 94 -20.62 1.15 -8.96
C ASP A 94 -21.74 2.03 -9.53
N SER A 95 -21.49 2.61 -10.70
CA SER A 95 -22.40 3.54 -11.39
C SER A 95 -23.71 2.91 -11.88
N VAL A 96 -23.81 1.58 -11.90
CA VAL A 96 -25.03 0.85 -12.29
C VAL A 96 -25.71 0.19 -11.08
N GLY A 97 -25.24 0.49 -9.86
CA GLY A 97 -25.85 0.06 -8.60
C GLY A 97 -25.43 -1.33 -8.12
N ASN A 98 -24.40 -1.95 -8.69
CA ASN A 98 -23.86 -3.18 -8.14
C ASN A 98 -23.13 -2.90 -6.82
N GLU A 99 -23.35 -3.77 -5.84
CA GLU A 99 -22.72 -3.75 -4.53
C GLU A 99 -21.50 -4.68 -4.49
N TYR A 100 -20.43 -4.23 -3.84
CA TYR A 100 -19.20 -4.98 -3.64
C TYR A 100 -18.75 -4.91 -2.18
N LEU A 101 -18.42 -6.06 -1.60
CA LEU A 101 -17.59 -6.11 -0.39
C LEU A 101 -16.16 -5.69 -0.75
N ASP A 102 -15.67 -4.61 -0.15
CA ASP A 102 -14.30 -4.11 -0.41
C ASP A 102 -13.30 -4.73 0.56
N PHE A 103 -12.71 -5.85 0.15
CA PHE A 103 -11.61 -6.49 0.87
C PHE A 103 -10.24 -6.01 0.39
N THR A 104 -10.20 -4.89 -0.34
CA THR A 104 -8.98 -4.16 -0.69
C THR A 104 -8.75 -2.94 0.19
N ALA A 105 -9.83 -2.27 0.61
CA ALA A 105 -9.82 -1.03 1.39
C ALA A 105 -8.82 0.02 0.85
N GLY A 106 -8.75 0.20 -0.49
CA GLY A 106 -7.76 1.09 -1.11
C GLY A 106 -6.30 0.63 -0.92
N ILE A 107 -6.08 -0.69 -0.81
CA ILE A 107 -4.82 -1.35 -0.46
C ILE A 107 -4.43 -1.05 1.00
N ALA A 108 -5.31 -1.43 1.93
CA ALA A 108 -5.19 -1.26 3.39
C ALA A 108 -5.16 0.21 3.84
N VAL A 109 -5.84 1.10 3.13
CA VAL A 109 -5.92 2.54 3.44
C VAL A 109 -7.14 2.88 4.29
N ASN A 110 -8.33 2.45 3.85
CA ASN A 110 -9.61 2.82 4.48
C ASN A 110 -9.88 1.95 5.72
N CYS A 111 -9.15 2.19 6.81
CA CYS A 111 -9.23 1.35 8.02
C CYS A 111 -10.60 1.45 8.73
N LEU A 112 -11.26 2.61 8.69
CA LEU A 112 -12.62 2.82 9.23
C LEU A 112 -13.71 2.53 8.17
N GLY A 113 -13.32 2.09 6.97
CA GLY A 113 -14.23 1.90 5.85
C GLY A 113 -14.57 3.21 5.13
N HIS A 114 -15.55 3.11 4.22
CA HIS A 114 -16.01 4.20 3.40
C HIS A 114 -17.04 5.04 4.13
N ALA A 115 -17.04 6.35 3.89
CA ALA A 115 -18.02 7.32 4.36
C ALA A 115 -18.30 7.23 5.87
N ASP A 116 -17.25 7.10 6.70
CA ASP A 116 -17.40 7.23 8.16
C ASP A 116 -17.96 8.63 8.50
N GLU A 117 -19.15 8.65 9.10
CA GLU A 117 -19.89 9.90 9.33
C GLU A 117 -19.19 10.84 10.30
N LYS A 118 -18.52 10.29 11.32
CA LYS A 118 -17.77 11.08 12.31
C LYS A 118 -16.54 11.70 11.67
N LEU A 119 -15.80 10.93 10.88
CA LEU A 119 -14.64 11.43 10.16
C LEU A 119 -15.05 12.50 9.14
N ALA A 120 -16.13 12.28 8.37
CA ALA A 120 -16.65 13.27 7.42
C ALA A 120 -16.99 14.60 8.10
N LYS A 121 -17.61 14.55 9.28
CA LYS A 121 -17.91 15.75 10.10
C LYS A 121 -16.62 16.45 10.53
N VAL A 122 -15.64 15.72 11.05
CA VAL A 122 -14.34 16.26 11.49
C VAL A 122 -13.62 16.96 10.34
N ILE A 123 -13.62 16.35 9.15
CA ILE A 123 -13.02 16.92 7.93
C ILE A 123 -13.74 18.22 7.55
N ALA A 124 -15.08 18.21 7.52
CA ALA A 124 -15.87 19.38 7.16
C ALA A 124 -15.66 20.55 8.14
N GLU A 125 -15.59 20.28 9.43
CA GLU A 125 -15.33 21.30 10.47
C GLU A 125 -13.92 21.87 10.32
N GLN A 126 -12.90 21.02 10.15
CA GLN A 126 -11.53 21.49 9.99
C GLN A 126 -11.33 22.26 8.69
N ALA A 127 -11.97 21.85 7.61
CA ALA A 127 -11.91 22.55 6.32
C ALA A 127 -12.48 23.98 6.40
N LYS A 128 -13.48 24.20 7.25
CA LYS A 128 -14.03 25.54 7.52
C LYS A 128 -13.15 26.37 8.47
N THR A 129 -12.29 25.74 9.25
CA THR A 129 -11.45 26.40 10.25
C THR A 129 -10.12 26.83 9.66
N LEU A 130 -9.33 25.87 9.18
CA LEU A 130 -8.01 26.08 8.59
C LEU A 130 -7.63 24.85 7.76
N LEU A 131 -7.59 25.01 6.45
CA LEU A 131 -7.31 23.93 5.52
C LEU A 131 -5.82 23.59 5.48
N HIS A 132 -4.99 24.61 5.29
CA HIS A 132 -3.55 24.52 5.17
C HIS A 132 -2.86 25.78 5.66
N THR A 133 -1.64 25.62 6.21
CA THR A 133 -0.68 26.69 6.44
C THR A 133 0.73 26.10 6.36
N SER A 134 1.73 26.91 6.13
CA SER A 134 3.12 26.47 6.06
C SER A 134 3.61 25.89 7.41
N ASN A 135 4.54 24.94 7.35
CA ASN A 135 5.29 24.45 8.52
C ASN A 135 6.19 25.52 9.17
N LEU A 136 6.15 26.77 8.68
CA LEU A 136 6.73 27.92 9.35
C LEU A 136 5.90 28.37 10.58
N TYR A 137 4.68 27.87 10.72
CA TYR A 137 3.77 28.23 11.82
C TYR A 137 3.34 26.96 12.58
N HIS A 138 3.17 27.09 13.88
CA HIS A 138 2.61 26.04 14.71
C HIS A 138 1.11 25.88 14.47
N THR A 139 0.63 24.65 14.43
CA THR A 139 -0.80 24.33 14.38
C THR A 139 -1.13 23.29 15.44
N GLU A 140 -2.30 23.46 16.08
CA GLU A 140 -2.74 22.54 17.14
C GLU A 140 -2.88 21.09 16.64
N PRO A 141 -3.56 20.80 15.49
CA PRO A 141 -3.73 19.42 15.04
C PRO A 141 -2.42 18.68 14.79
N GLN A 142 -1.39 19.37 14.23
CA GLN A 142 -0.10 18.74 13.99
C GLN A 142 0.62 18.40 15.31
N ALA A 143 0.64 19.34 16.26
CA ALA A 143 1.31 19.12 17.54
C ALA A 143 0.61 18.01 18.35
N SER A 144 -0.71 18.00 18.38
CA SER A 144 -1.52 16.99 19.07
C SER A 144 -1.35 15.60 18.46
N LEU A 145 -1.32 15.49 17.12
CA LEU A 145 -1.06 14.23 16.43
C LEU A 145 0.35 13.71 16.74
N ALA A 146 1.37 14.59 16.66
CA ALA A 146 2.75 14.21 16.99
C ALA A 146 2.86 13.69 18.41
N LYS A 147 2.23 14.37 19.38
CA LYS A 147 2.19 13.93 20.79
C LYS A 147 1.59 12.53 20.93
N LYS A 148 0.41 12.28 20.36
CA LYS A 148 -0.24 10.95 20.44
C LYS A 148 0.60 9.84 19.81
N LEU A 149 1.21 10.09 18.66
CA LEU A 149 2.08 9.13 17.98
C LEU A 149 3.32 8.79 18.81
N VAL A 150 3.93 9.78 19.47
CA VAL A 150 5.08 9.59 20.36
C VAL A 150 4.68 8.81 21.61
N GLU A 151 3.62 9.22 22.30
CA GLU A 151 3.16 8.60 23.56
C GLU A 151 2.75 7.12 23.42
N THR A 152 2.45 6.67 22.21
CA THR A 152 1.98 5.30 21.92
C THR A 152 3.02 4.41 21.23
N SER A 153 4.23 4.91 21.05
CA SER A 153 5.32 4.21 20.36
C SER A 153 6.63 4.27 21.16
N PHE A 154 7.70 3.72 20.57
CA PHE A 154 9.07 3.83 21.06
C PHE A 154 9.70 5.21 20.82
N ALA A 155 9.03 6.03 20.01
CA ALA A 155 9.61 7.26 19.47
C ALA A 155 9.54 8.43 20.44
N GLU A 156 10.42 9.38 20.22
CA GLU A 156 10.51 10.65 20.99
C GLU A 156 10.23 11.86 20.10
N ARG A 157 10.23 11.66 18.77
CA ARG A 157 9.91 12.70 17.78
C ARG A 157 9.15 12.10 16.59
N ALA A 158 8.33 12.95 15.96
CA ALA A 158 7.61 12.64 14.74
C ALA A 158 7.93 13.69 13.66
N PHE A 159 8.09 13.21 12.41
CA PHE A 159 8.16 14.01 11.19
C PHE A 159 6.99 13.65 10.30
N PHE A 160 6.34 14.63 9.66
CA PHE A 160 5.22 14.39 8.74
C PHE A 160 5.63 14.57 7.28
N CYS A 161 4.97 13.82 6.40
CA CYS A 161 5.03 13.90 4.95
C CYS A 161 3.66 13.54 4.35
N ASN A 162 3.55 13.26 3.04
CA ASN A 162 2.24 13.09 2.40
C ASN A 162 1.96 11.64 1.96
N SER A 163 2.92 10.76 2.07
CA SER A 163 2.82 9.37 1.61
C SER A 163 3.83 8.44 2.30
N GLY A 164 3.58 7.12 2.20
CA GLY A 164 4.53 6.12 2.72
C GLY A 164 5.87 6.12 1.99
N THR A 165 5.87 6.40 0.67
CA THR A 165 7.13 6.49 -0.08
C THR A 165 7.97 7.68 0.36
N GLU A 166 7.35 8.85 0.66
CA GLU A 166 8.04 10.00 1.24
C GLU A 166 8.56 9.72 2.66
N ALA A 167 7.79 8.97 3.47
CA ALA A 167 8.23 8.54 4.80
C ALA A 167 9.49 7.65 4.72
N ASN A 168 9.52 6.71 3.78
CA ASN A 168 10.69 5.85 3.56
C ASN A 168 11.91 6.64 3.02
N GLU A 169 11.70 7.60 2.11
CA GLU A 169 12.76 8.53 1.67
C GLU A 169 13.31 9.34 2.85
N ALA A 170 12.43 9.83 3.73
CA ALA A 170 12.83 10.55 4.93
C ALA A 170 13.65 9.65 5.87
N CYS A 171 13.26 8.39 6.09
CA CYS A 171 14.03 7.43 6.89
C CYS A 171 15.46 7.26 6.34
N VAL A 172 15.63 7.11 5.01
CA VAL A 172 16.95 7.03 4.36
C VAL A 172 17.76 8.30 4.61
N LYS A 173 17.14 9.47 4.42
CA LYS A 173 17.81 10.77 4.61
C LYS A 173 18.22 10.99 6.06
N PHE A 174 17.33 10.68 7.01
CA PHE A 174 17.61 10.82 8.44
C PHE A 174 18.73 9.89 8.90
N ALA A 175 18.72 8.63 8.43
CA ALA A 175 19.78 7.69 8.72
C ALA A 175 21.16 8.18 8.16
N ARG A 176 21.18 8.66 6.92
CA ARG A 176 22.42 9.22 6.33
C ARG A 176 22.89 10.44 7.05
N LYS A 177 22.00 11.36 7.43
CA LYS A 177 22.33 12.58 8.18
C LYS A 177 22.84 12.22 9.58
N TYR A 178 22.20 11.27 10.28
CA TYR A 178 22.68 10.75 11.57
C TYR A 178 24.12 10.28 11.48
N HIS A 179 24.43 9.42 10.51
CA HIS A 179 25.80 8.93 10.33
C HIS A 179 26.79 10.00 9.87
N TYR A 180 26.33 10.98 9.10
CA TYR A 180 27.14 12.13 8.71
C TYR A 180 27.54 12.97 9.94
N GLU A 181 26.59 13.33 10.80
CA GLU A 181 26.87 14.11 12.02
C GLU A 181 27.72 13.28 13.02
N LYS A 182 27.47 11.97 13.12
CA LYS A 182 28.31 11.08 13.92
C LYS A 182 29.74 11.06 13.41
N PHE A 183 29.96 10.87 12.10
CA PHE A 183 31.29 10.87 11.47
C PHE A 183 32.02 12.19 11.71
N ARG A 184 31.35 13.32 11.61
CA ARG A 184 31.96 14.63 11.88
C ARG A 184 32.47 14.80 13.31
N LYS A 185 31.88 14.11 14.26
CA LYS A 185 32.25 14.15 15.70
C LYS A 185 33.31 13.12 16.08
N MET A 186 33.70 12.23 15.17
CA MET A 186 34.71 11.21 15.42
C MET A 186 36.12 11.83 15.55
N SER A 187 37.04 11.09 16.20
CA SER A 187 38.46 11.43 16.22
C SER A 187 39.03 11.46 14.80
N ARG A 188 40.17 12.14 14.61
CA ARG A 188 40.86 12.20 13.32
C ARG A 188 41.28 10.82 12.83
N SER A 189 41.77 9.98 13.75
CA SER A 189 42.16 8.59 13.46
C SER A 189 40.98 7.73 13.02
N ASP A 190 39.80 7.90 13.65
CA ASP A 190 38.59 7.18 13.24
C ASP A 190 38.07 7.66 11.86
N GLN A 191 38.12 8.97 11.61
CA GLN A 191 37.75 9.51 10.30
C GLN A 191 38.68 8.99 9.19
N GLU A 192 39.97 8.87 9.47
CA GLU A 192 40.94 8.27 8.54
C GLU A 192 40.69 6.79 8.30
N PHE A 193 40.27 6.05 9.33
CA PHE A 193 39.93 4.63 9.23
C PHE A 193 38.65 4.40 8.42
N TYR A 194 37.56 5.10 8.74
CA TYR A 194 36.27 4.95 8.04
C TYR A 194 36.23 5.67 6.69
N LYS A 195 37.03 6.69 6.46
CA LYS A 195 37.15 7.51 5.25
C LYS A 195 35.91 8.35 4.88
N LYS A 196 34.71 7.86 5.19
CA LYS A 196 33.43 8.51 4.89
C LYS A 196 32.33 8.01 5.84
N PRO A 197 31.24 8.77 6.04
CA PRO A 197 30.10 8.32 6.81
C PRO A 197 29.41 7.11 6.14
N ALA A 198 28.72 6.29 6.94
CA ALA A 198 27.87 5.20 6.43
C ALA A 198 26.70 5.77 5.62
N THR A 199 26.46 5.21 4.45
CA THR A 199 25.39 5.66 3.51
C THR A 199 24.64 4.51 2.85
N GLU A 200 25.12 3.28 2.99
CA GLU A 200 24.52 2.09 2.39
C GLU A 200 23.24 1.69 3.13
N THR A 201 22.35 1.03 2.44
CA THR A 201 21.09 0.53 2.99
C THR A 201 21.00 -0.98 2.80
N VAL A 202 20.28 -1.65 3.68
CA VAL A 202 19.93 -3.07 3.53
C VAL A 202 18.40 -3.17 3.57
N SER A 203 17.83 -3.89 2.63
CA SER A 203 16.41 -4.25 2.61
C SER A 203 16.24 -5.74 2.31
N PHE A 204 15.02 -6.24 2.23
CA PHE A 204 14.77 -7.66 2.12
C PHE A 204 14.09 -8.06 0.82
N LYS A 205 14.40 -9.29 0.35
CA LYS A 205 13.69 -9.90 -0.77
C LYS A 205 12.18 -9.88 -0.50
N ASN A 206 11.41 -9.65 -1.54
CA ASN A 206 9.95 -9.43 -1.53
C ASN A 206 9.49 -8.15 -0.81
N GLY A 207 10.39 -7.32 -0.27
CA GLY A 207 10.04 -6.03 0.34
C GLY A 207 9.52 -5.02 -0.68
N PHE A 208 8.55 -4.20 -0.26
CA PHE A 208 8.01 -3.09 -1.03
C PHE A 208 8.02 -1.82 -0.18
N HIS A 209 8.83 -0.84 -0.59
CA HIS A 209 9.04 0.39 0.20
C HIS A 209 8.61 1.67 -0.53
N GLY A 210 8.13 1.58 -1.77
CA GLY A 210 7.60 2.72 -2.54
C GLY A 210 8.08 2.80 -3.98
N ARG A 211 7.72 3.91 -4.64
CA ARG A 211 7.94 4.13 -6.07
C ARG A 211 8.78 5.37 -6.40
N THR A 212 9.17 6.20 -5.43
CA THR A 212 10.17 7.25 -5.63
C THR A 212 11.57 6.64 -5.77
N MET A 213 12.53 7.34 -6.33
CA MET A 213 13.83 6.76 -6.72
C MET A 213 14.59 6.10 -5.57
N GLY A 214 14.61 6.69 -4.37
CA GLY A 214 15.24 6.08 -3.19
C GLY A 214 14.42 4.93 -2.61
N ALA A 215 13.11 5.10 -2.43
CA ALA A 215 12.23 4.04 -1.94
C ALA A 215 12.15 2.86 -2.94
N LEU A 216 12.21 3.15 -4.25
CA LEU A 216 12.26 2.13 -5.30
C LEU A 216 13.56 1.33 -5.25
N ALA A 217 14.69 1.95 -4.90
CA ALA A 217 15.97 1.25 -4.70
C ALA A 217 15.90 0.22 -3.58
N LEU A 218 15.05 0.43 -2.55
CA LEU A 218 14.80 -0.51 -1.45
C LEU A 218 13.80 -1.60 -1.81
N THR A 219 12.97 -1.41 -2.84
CA THR A 219 11.91 -2.34 -3.27
C THR A 219 12.51 -3.51 -4.06
N TRP A 220 12.14 -4.77 -3.69
CA TRP A 220 12.78 -5.97 -4.25
C TRP A 220 12.45 -6.24 -5.72
N LYS A 221 11.18 -6.11 -6.13
CA LYS A 221 10.73 -6.51 -7.48
C LYS A 221 11.53 -5.83 -8.60
N GLU A 222 12.33 -6.60 -9.32
CA GLU A 222 13.20 -6.12 -10.41
C GLU A 222 12.40 -5.43 -11.52
N GLN A 223 11.23 -5.97 -11.88
CA GLN A 223 10.34 -5.37 -12.86
C GLN A 223 9.92 -3.92 -12.55
N TYR A 224 9.93 -3.53 -11.26
CA TYR A 224 9.64 -2.15 -10.86
C TYR A 224 10.87 -1.26 -10.93
N ARG A 225 12.07 -1.81 -10.71
CA ARG A 225 13.33 -1.08 -10.62
C ARG A 225 14.02 -0.88 -11.96
N LYS A 226 14.16 -1.98 -12.73
CA LYS A 226 14.98 -2.05 -13.96
C LYS A 226 14.68 -0.96 -14.98
N PRO A 227 13.42 -0.59 -15.27
CA PRO A 227 13.13 0.49 -16.24
C PRO A 227 13.59 1.88 -15.81
N PHE A 228 13.95 2.07 -14.52
CA PHE A 228 14.29 3.37 -13.94
C PHE A 228 15.74 3.44 -13.44
N GLU A 229 16.57 2.48 -13.80
CA GLU A 229 17.99 2.49 -13.45
C GLU A 229 18.75 3.60 -14.20
N PRO A 230 19.77 4.24 -13.54
CA PRO A 230 20.30 3.92 -12.21
C PRO A 230 19.46 4.51 -11.08
N LEU A 231 19.21 3.68 -10.05
CA LEU A 231 18.55 4.10 -8.82
C LEU A 231 19.55 4.64 -7.79
N MET A 232 19.04 5.02 -6.60
CA MET A 232 19.89 5.38 -5.47
C MET A 232 20.88 4.23 -5.18
N PRO A 233 22.21 4.48 -5.22
CA PRO A 233 23.20 3.42 -5.06
C PRO A 233 23.33 2.99 -3.60
N GLY A 234 23.91 1.78 -3.40
CA GLY A 234 24.32 1.27 -2.08
C GLY A 234 23.22 0.50 -1.32
N ASN A 235 22.17 0.02 -2.00
CA ASN A 235 21.24 -0.91 -1.38
C ASN A 235 21.66 -2.36 -1.64
N ALA A 236 21.66 -3.19 -0.58
CA ALA A 236 21.84 -4.64 -0.64
C ALA A 236 20.57 -5.35 -0.16
N PHE A 237 20.26 -6.51 -0.77
CA PHE A 237 19.10 -7.31 -0.39
C PHE A 237 19.50 -8.55 0.39
N ALA A 238 18.89 -8.76 1.56
CA ALA A 238 18.95 -9.99 2.34
C ALA A 238 17.68 -10.86 2.10
N THR A 239 17.75 -12.13 2.47
CA THR A 239 16.58 -12.99 2.48
C THR A 239 15.76 -12.70 3.73
N TYR A 240 14.45 -12.43 3.56
CA TYR A 240 13.54 -12.17 4.68
C TYR A 240 13.41 -13.41 5.58
N GLY A 241 13.44 -13.20 6.89
CA GLY A 241 13.44 -14.29 7.88
C GLY A 241 14.80 -14.96 8.11
N ASP A 242 15.87 -14.59 7.38
CA ASP A 242 17.19 -15.21 7.46
C ASP A 242 18.25 -14.23 8.02
N LEU A 243 18.54 -14.36 9.33
CA LEU A 243 19.56 -13.56 10.00
C LEU A 243 20.96 -13.78 9.45
N LYS A 244 21.29 -15.01 8.99
CA LYS A 244 22.60 -15.29 8.38
C LYS A 244 22.76 -14.54 7.05
N SER A 245 21.69 -14.46 6.27
CA SER A 245 21.66 -13.66 5.05
C SER A 245 21.81 -12.17 5.36
N ALA A 246 21.12 -11.65 6.38
CA ALA A 246 21.24 -10.26 6.82
C ALA A 246 22.66 -9.92 7.28
N ALA A 247 23.28 -10.76 8.13
CA ALA A 247 24.65 -10.57 8.63
C ALA A 247 25.71 -10.53 7.51
N LYS A 248 25.48 -11.20 6.38
CA LYS A 248 26.41 -11.15 5.24
C LYS A 248 26.46 -9.79 4.55
N VAL A 249 25.38 -9.02 4.58
CA VAL A 249 25.27 -7.74 3.86
C VAL A 249 25.32 -6.52 4.76
N ILE A 250 24.98 -6.62 6.04
CA ILE A 250 25.13 -5.55 7.02
C ILE A 250 26.63 -5.38 7.30
N LYS A 251 27.14 -4.14 7.13
CA LYS A 251 28.58 -3.84 7.27
C LYS A 251 28.79 -2.62 8.17
N ARG A 252 29.50 -2.82 9.27
CA ARG A 252 29.92 -1.74 10.16
C ARG A 252 30.64 -0.63 9.39
N GLY A 253 30.28 0.62 9.63
CA GLY A 253 30.86 1.81 8.98
C GLY A 253 30.43 2.04 7.53
N LYS A 254 29.63 1.14 6.94
CA LYS A 254 29.06 1.30 5.59
C LYS A 254 27.54 1.36 5.60
N THR A 255 26.89 0.40 6.28
CA THR A 255 25.44 0.34 6.39
C THR A 255 24.94 1.45 7.32
N ALA A 256 24.14 2.36 6.80
CA ALA A 256 23.50 3.40 7.58
C ALA A 256 22.20 2.90 8.24
N VAL A 257 21.43 2.11 7.51
CA VAL A 257 20.12 1.66 7.97
C VAL A 257 19.71 0.34 7.33
N VAL A 258 19.04 -0.50 8.12
CA VAL A 258 18.36 -1.73 7.69
C VAL A 258 16.87 -1.46 7.67
N PHE A 259 16.22 -1.67 6.51
CA PHE A 259 14.77 -1.52 6.30
C PHE A 259 14.09 -2.88 6.31
N VAL A 260 13.03 -3.02 7.09
CA VAL A 260 12.20 -4.23 7.11
C VAL A 260 10.74 -3.92 7.39
N GLU A 261 9.84 -4.60 6.68
CA GLU A 261 8.41 -4.63 7.03
C GLU A 261 8.24 -5.69 8.15
N PRO A 262 7.68 -5.36 9.33
CA PRO A 262 7.35 -6.37 10.35
C PRO A 262 6.36 -7.45 9.85
N ALA A 263 5.56 -7.11 8.85
CA ALA A 263 4.83 -8.06 8.03
C ALA A 263 4.84 -7.56 6.59
N GLN A 264 5.46 -8.32 5.68
CA GLN A 264 5.48 -7.99 4.26
C GLN A 264 4.08 -8.02 3.69
N GLY A 265 3.62 -6.92 3.09
CA GLY A 265 2.29 -6.83 2.50
C GLY A 265 2.28 -7.24 1.04
N GLU A 266 2.85 -6.42 0.16
CA GLU A 266 2.88 -6.64 -1.29
C GLU A 266 3.68 -7.88 -1.68
N GLY A 267 4.70 -8.22 -0.89
CA GLY A 267 5.58 -9.37 -1.11
C GLY A 267 4.93 -10.74 -0.94
N GLY A 268 3.68 -10.83 -0.45
CA GLY A 268 2.95 -12.09 -0.32
C GLY A 268 2.40 -12.39 1.06
N ILE A 269 2.24 -11.39 1.91
CA ILE A 269 1.71 -11.51 3.27
C ILE A 269 2.55 -12.45 4.14
N PHE A 270 3.76 -12.00 4.45
CA PHE A 270 4.69 -12.75 5.31
C PHE A 270 4.94 -11.99 6.63
N PRO A 271 4.28 -12.35 7.74
CA PRO A 271 4.64 -11.85 9.06
C PRO A 271 6.07 -12.33 9.44
N ALA A 272 6.87 -11.44 10.02
CA ALA A 272 8.14 -11.82 10.63
C ALA A 272 7.92 -12.60 11.93
N ASP A 273 8.79 -13.54 12.22
CA ASP A 273 8.85 -14.13 13.55
C ASP A 273 9.62 -13.23 14.55
N ALA A 274 9.42 -13.50 15.84
CA ALA A 274 10.01 -12.71 16.90
C ALA A 274 11.54 -12.77 16.90
N GLU A 275 12.10 -13.93 16.65
CA GLU A 275 13.56 -14.16 16.70
C GLU A 275 14.26 -13.41 15.55
N PHE A 276 13.61 -13.33 14.39
CA PHE A 276 14.14 -12.56 13.27
C PHE A 276 14.22 -11.06 13.58
N LEU A 277 13.15 -10.45 14.11
CA LEU A 277 13.16 -9.01 14.42
C LEU A 277 14.07 -8.66 15.59
N LYS A 278 14.10 -9.48 16.65
CA LYS A 278 15.06 -9.34 17.77
C LYS A 278 16.51 -9.51 17.29
N GLY A 279 16.74 -10.49 16.44
CA GLY A 279 18.07 -10.74 15.85
C GLY A 279 18.52 -9.60 14.94
N LEU A 280 17.61 -8.99 14.16
CA LEU A 280 17.92 -7.79 13.35
C LEU A 280 18.29 -6.60 14.24
N ARG A 281 17.55 -6.38 15.35
CA ARG A 281 17.90 -5.31 16.31
C ARG A 281 19.33 -5.51 16.82
N LYS A 282 19.64 -6.72 17.27
CA LYS A 282 21.00 -7.07 17.75
C LYS A 282 22.06 -6.86 16.66
N LEU A 283 21.84 -7.35 15.45
CA LEU A 283 22.76 -7.16 14.33
C LEU A 283 23.00 -5.68 14.00
N CYS A 284 21.96 -4.85 14.07
CA CYS A 284 22.09 -3.41 13.86
C CYS A 284 22.92 -2.75 14.95
N ASP A 285 22.68 -3.11 16.21
CA ASP A 285 23.46 -2.60 17.35
C ASP A 285 24.93 -3.01 17.28
N GLU A 286 25.22 -4.27 16.98
CA GLU A 286 26.59 -4.79 16.82
C GLU A 286 27.34 -4.13 15.65
N ASN A 287 26.64 -3.73 14.60
CA ASN A 287 27.22 -3.11 13.41
C ASN A 287 27.09 -1.59 13.38
N ASP A 288 26.57 -0.99 14.46
CA ASP A 288 26.43 0.46 14.59
C ASP A 288 25.66 1.08 13.42
N CYS A 289 24.57 0.45 13.00
CA CYS A 289 23.63 0.95 12.00
C CYS A 289 22.20 1.07 12.57
N LEU A 290 21.37 1.88 11.94
CA LEU A 290 19.99 2.08 12.39
C LEU A 290 19.08 0.94 11.87
N LEU A 291 18.04 0.64 12.65
CA LEU A 291 16.94 -0.24 12.24
C LEU A 291 15.72 0.61 11.94
N ALA A 292 15.16 0.47 10.74
CA ALA A 292 13.94 1.14 10.31
C ALA A 292 12.85 0.12 10.00
N TYR A 293 11.68 0.27 10.64
CA TYR A 293 10.49 -0.50 10.31
C TYR A 293 9.60 0.26 9.34
N ASP A 294 9.27 -0.41 8.23
CA ASP A 294 8.21 0.04 7.33
C ASP A 294 6.87 -0.53 7.80
N GLU A 295 6.13 0.26 8.55
CA GLU A 295 4.78 -0.07 9.01
C GLU A 295 3.69 0.66 8.19
N VAL A 296 4.02 1.10 6.98
CA VAL A 296 3.08 1.77 6.07
C VAL A 296 1.85 0.90 5.79
N GLN A 297 2.00 -0.41 5.70
CA GLN A 297 0.87 -1.32 5.46
C GLN A 297 0.45 -2.11 6.70
N CYS A 298 1.37 -2.55 7.53
CA CYS A 298 1.09 -3.44 8.66
C CYS A 298 0.84 -2.70 9.99
N GLY A 299 1.11 -1.40 10.07
CA GLY A 299 0.88 -0.60 11.27
C GLY A 299 -0.57 -0.13 11.46
N LEU A 300 -0.77 0.71 12.47
CA LEU A 300 -2.03 1.39 12.78
C LEU A 300 -3.23 0.44 12.88
N GLY A 301 -3.07 -0.62 13.66
CA GLY A 301 -4.14 -1.55 14.00
C GLY A 301 -4.33 -2.72 13.03
N ARG A 302 -3.74 -2.71 11.84
CA ARG A 302 -3.94 -3.74 10.80
C ARG A 302 -3.64 -5.17 11.28
N THR A 303 -2.62 -5.33 12.12
CA THR A 303 -2.21 -6.62 12.68
C THR A 303 -2.90 -6.99 14.00
N GLY A 304 -3.83 -6.12 14.47
CA GLY A 304 -4.44 -6.25 15.80
C GLY A 304 -3.60 -5.63 16.93
N TYR A 305 -2.48 -5.03 16.58
CA TYR A 305 -1.64 -4.20 17.47
C TYR A 305 -1.55 -2.80 16.85
N LEU A 306 -1.42 -1.75 17.67
CA LEU A 306 -1.32 -0.40 17.14
C LEU A 306 -0.13 -0.27 16.19
N TRP A 307 1.03 -0.74 16.62
CA TRP A 307 2.22 -0.92 15.78
C TRP A 307 2.54 -2.42 15.69
N ALA A 308 2.79 -2.93 14.50
CA ALA A 308 2.96 -4.36 14.25
C ALA A 308 4.07 -5.00 15.11
N HIS A 309 5.19 -4.28 15.30
CA HIS A 309 6.31 -4.75 16.13
C HIS A 309 5.96 -4.90 17.62
N GLN A 310 4.92 -4.20 18.14
CA GLN A 310 4.50 -4.30 19.54
C GLN A 310 4.01 -5.70 19.92
N LYS A 311 3.63 -6.53 18.94
CA LYS A 311 3.35 -7.95 19.16
C LYS A 311 4.54 -8.70 19.80
N ILE A 312 5.76 -8.27 19.50
CA ILE A 312 7.00 -8.96 19.90
C ILE A 312 7.56 -8.37 21.20
N GLY A 313 7.44 -7.05 21.38
CA GLY A 313 7.90 -6.38 22.59
C GLY A 313 9.07 -5.42 22.34
N LYS A 314 9.61 -4.91 23.46
CA LYS A 314 10.63 -3.85 23.43
C LYS A 314 11.98 -4.29 22.85
N GLU A 315 12.29 -5.58 22.90
CA GLU A 315 13.59 -6.12 22.44
C GLU A 315 13.82 -5.98 20.94
N CYS A 316 12.77 -5.64 20.19
CA CYS A 316 12.89 -5.42 18.74
C CYS A 316 12.60 -3.97 18.33
N GLU A 317 12.48 -3.00 19.26
CA GLU A 317 12.16 -1.61 18.93
C GLU A 317 13.14 -1.02 17.91
N PRO A 318 12.63 -0.38 16.84
CA PRO A 318 13.47 0.23 15.82
C PRO A 318 14.03 1.58 16.25
N ASP A 319 14.90 2.17 15.43
CA ASP A 319 15.34 3.56 15.58
C ASP A 319 14.46 4.53 14.80
N LEU A 320 13.86 4.03 13.71
CA LEU A 320 12.97 4.74 12.79
C LEU A 320 11.75 3.85 12.47
N LEU A 321 10.58 4.45 12.29
CA LEU A 321 9.38 3.76 11.82
C LEU A 321 8.65 4.67 10.84
N SER A 322 8.35 4.16 9.65
CA SER A 322 7.50 4.85 8.68
C SER A 322 6.06 4.34 8.76
N ALA A 323 5.09 5.25 8.70
CA ALA A 323 3.67 4.95 8.64
C ALA A 323 2.95 5.88 7.67
N ALA A 324 1.83 5.41 7.11
CA ALA A 324 0.99 6.21 6.20
C ALA A 324 -0.42 5.60 6.09
N LYS A 325 -0.73 4.97 4.97
CA LYS A 325 -2.01 4.32 4.55
C LYS A 325 -3.21 4.57 5.48
N PRO A 326 -3.41 3.80 6.59
CA PRO A 326 -4.60 3.96 7.42
C PRO A 326 -4.61 5.25 8.25
N LEU A 327 -3.51 5.99 8.35
CA LEU A 327 -3.33 7.08 9.31
C LEU A 327 -4.43 8.16 9.25
N ALA A 328 -4.96 8.48 8.04
CA ALA A 328 -6.06 9.42 7.88
C ALA A 328 -7.20 8.85 7.00
N ASN A 329 -7.38 7.52 6.97
CA ASN A 329 -8.48 6.83 6.30
C ASN A 329 -8.77 7.32 4.87
N GLY A 330 -7.73 7.55 4.06
CA GLY A 330 -7.84 7.96 2.66
C GLY A 330 -7.28 9.35 2.35
N LEU A 331 -7.11 10.24 3.32
CA LEU A 331 -6.41 11.50 3.10
C LEU A 331 -4.89 11.26 3.06
N PRO A 332 -4.17 11.95 2.12
CA PRO A 332 -2.73 11.77 1.97
C PRO A 332 -1.94 12.27 3.19
N ILE A 333 -1.33 11.36 3.93
CA ILE A 333 -0.42 11.63 5.03
C ILE A 333 0.56 10.48 5.18
N GLY A 334 1.79 10.80 5.55
CA GLY A 334 2.79 9.87 6.04
C GLY A 334 3.51 10.46 7.23
N CYS A 335 4.14 9.62 8.02
CA CYS A 335 5.00 10.08 9.11
C CYS A 335 6.22 9.18 9.31
N VAL A 336 7.25 9.74 9.92
CA VAL A 336 8.38 9.01 10.47
C VAL A 336 8.43 9.25 11.97
N LEU A 337 8.40 8.17 12.72
CA LEU A 337 8.63 8.16 14.16
C LEU A 337 10.09 7.81 14.42
N MET A 338 10.75 8.48 15.36
CA MET A 338 12.18 8.31 15.55
C MET A 338 12.64 8.47 17.00
N LYS A 339 13.73 7.78 17.36
CA LYS A 339 14.42 7.99 18.61
C LYS A 339 15.14 9.33 18.66
N GLN A 340 15.29 9.89 19.86
CA GLN A 340 15.93 11.21 20.09
C GLN A 340 17.30 11.31 19.43
N LYS A 341 18.14 10.24 19.50
CA LYS A 341 19.48 10.24 18.89
C LYS A 341 19.48 10.55 17.37
N VAL A 342 18.42 10.15 16.65
CA VAL A 342 18.27 10.47 15.23
C VAL A 342 17.78 11.90 15.06
N ALA A 343 16.81 12.32 15.88
CA ALA A 343 16.27 13.68 15.85
C ALA A 343 17.34 14.75 16.15
N ASP A 344 18.25 14.48 17.08
CA ASP A 344 19.36 15.38 17.44
C ASP A 344 20.37 15.63 16.31
N ALA A 345 20.37 14.77 15.31
CA ALA A 345 21.19 14.97 14.12
C ALA A 345 20.55 15.92 13.09
N MET A 346 19.24 16.21 13.22
CA MET A 346 18.50 17.04 12.27
C MET A 346 18.53 18.51 12.66
N GLN A 347 18.59 19.40 11.66
CA GLN A 347 18.56 20.84 11.82
C GLN A 347 17.46 21.45 10.92
N PRO A 348 16.91 22.63 11.26
CA PRO A 348 16.02 23.35 10.37
C PRO A 348 16.59 23.49 8.95
N GLY A 349 15.80 23.11 7.93
CA GLY A 349 16.19 23.13 6.52
C GLY A 349 16.75 21.81 5.97
N ASP A 350 17.08 20.82 6.80
CA ASP A 350 17.63 19.53 6.32
C ASP A 350 16.63 18.71 5.50
N HIS A 351 15.34 18.81 5.82
CA HIS A 351 14.27 18.13 5.09
C HIS A 351 12.92 18.81 5.31
N GLY A 352 12.02 18.67 4.35
CA GLY A 352 10.66 19.23 4.45
C GLY A 352 9.78 18.86 3.24
N SER A 353 8.51 19.22 3.36
CA SER A 353 7.51 19.13 2.30
C SER A 353 6.45 20.20 2.55
N THR A 354 6.00 20.88 1.50
CA THR A 354 5.07 22.01 1.61
C THR A 354 3.74 21.61 2.27
N PHE A 355 3.17 20.48 1.89
CA PHE A 355 1.86 20.02 2.37
C PHE A 355 1.92 19.13 3.62
N ALA A 356 3.12 18.76 4.06
CA ALA A 356 3.33 17.80 5.14
C ALA A 356 2.72 18.28 6.46
N GLY A 357 1.96 17.41 7.11
CA GLY A 357 1.40 17.68 8.42
C GLY A 357 0.42 18.87 8.46
N GLY A 358 -0.27 19.15 7.34
CA GLY A 358 -1.26 20.21 7.28
C GLY A 358 -2.41 20.00 8.27
N PRO A 359 -3.06 21.09 8.76
CA PRO A 359 -4.10 21.00 9.80
C PRO A 359 -5.23 20.04 9.48
N LEU A 360 -5.71 20.01 8.21
CA LEU A 360 -6.80 19.15 7.80
C LEU A 360 -6.46 17.66 7.94
N VAL A 361 -5.33 17.25 7.38
CA VAL A 361 -4.94 15.82 7.41
C VAL A 361 -4.56 15.38 8.81
N CYS A 362 -3.92 16.25 9.61
CA CYS A 362 -3.60 15.94 11.01
C CYS A 362 -4.87 15.82 11.87
N ARG A 363 -5.88 16.65 11.66
CA ARG A 363 -7.15 16.56 12.38
C ARG A 363 -7.91 15.29 12.04
N ALA A 364 -7.94 14.90 10.75
CA ALA A 364 -8.49 13.63 10.31
C ALA A 364 -7.73 12.45 10.92
N ALA A 365 -6.39 12.50 10.91
CA ALA A 365 -5.55 11.47 11.48
C ALA A 365 -5.74 11.31 12.99
N LEU A 366 -5.89 12.40 13.73
CA LEU A 366 -6.23 12.36 15.17
C LEU A 366 -7.52 11.57 15.41
N HIS A 367 -8.57 11.85 14.64
CA HIS A 367 -9.83 11.11 14.75
C HIS A 367 -9.66 9.62 14.47
N VAL A 368 -8.97 9.28 13.38
CA VAL A 368 -8.69 7.87 13.01
C VAL A 368 -7.91 7.17 14.12
N PHE A 369 -6.90 7.86 14.64
CA PHE A 369 -6.02 7.33 15.68
C PHE A 369 -6.80 7.06 16.99
N ASP A 370 -7.70 7.97 17.40
CA ASP A 370 -8.58 7.80 18.55
C ASP A 370 -9.52 6.59 18.35
N ARG A 371 -10.11 6.46 17.17
CA ARG A 371 -11.00 5.35 16.84
C ARG A 371 -10.30 3.99 16.91
N VAL A 372 -9.09 3.88 16.38
CA VAL A 372 -8.31 2.63 16.42
C VAL A 372 -7.92 2.22 17.84
N GLN A 373 -7.83 3.19 18.76
CA GLN A 373 -7.51 2.95 20.17
C GLN A 373 -8.75 2.81 21.07
N GLU A 374 -9.96 2.86 20.53
CA GLU A 374 -11.16 2.58 21.34
C GLU A 374 -11.08 1.17 21.95
N PRO A 375 -11.54 1.00 23.20
CA PRO A 375 -11.55 -0.31 23.85
C PRO A 375 -12.21 -1.38 22.99
N GLY A 376 -11.52 -2.51 22.82
CA GLY A 376 -12.01 -3.64 22.03
C GLY A 376 -11.76 -3.53 20.51
N PHE A 377 -11.40 -2.37 19.97
CA PHE A 377 -11.18 -2.22 18.52
C PHE A 377 -10.08 -3.15 18.00
N LEU A 378 -8.91 -3.12 18.61
CA LEU A 378 -7.77 -3.97 18.20
C LEU A 378 -8.02 -5.45 18.50
N ASP A 379 -8.75 -5.78 19.55
CA ASP A 379 -9.12 -7.17 19.86
C ASP A 379 -10.12 -7.73 18.83
N ASN A 380 -11.05 -6.91 18.34
CA ASN A 380 -11.90 -7.28 17.22
C ASN A 380 -11.10 -7.55 15.95
N VAL A 381 -10.08 -6.74 15.67
CA VAL A 381 -9.19 -6.98 14.51
C VAL A 381 -8.45 -8.31 14.63
N LYS A 382 -7.94 -8.66 15.82
CA LYS A 382 -7.32 -9.97 16.08
C LYS A 382 -8.33 -11.10 15.87
N THR A 383 -9.48 -11.03 16.53
CA THR A 383 -10.52 -12.06 16.49
C THR A 383 -11.05 -12.28 15.08
N ASN A 384 -11.37 -11.19 14.36
CA ASN A 384 -11.87 -11.28 12.99
C ASN A 384 -10.78 -11.73 12.02
N GLY A 385 -9.51 -11.41 12.29
CA GLY A 385 -8.37 -11.89 11.49
C GLY A 385 -8.15 -13.39 11.63
N GLU A 386 -8.20 -13.94 12.85
CA GLU A 386 -8.12 -15.41 13.06
C GLU A 386 -9.34 -16.08 12.43
N TYR A 387 -10.54 -15.56 12.70
CA TYR A 387 -11.78 -16.10 12.12
C TYR A 387 -11.72 -16.16 10.58
N LEU A 388 -11.28 -15.08 9.93
CA LEU A 388 -11.12 -15.05 8.46
C LEU A 388 -10.12 -16.12 7.97
N LYS A 389 -8.99 -16.29 8.67
CA LYS A 389 -7.99 -17.31 8.29
C LYS A 389 -8.52 -18.72 8.44
N ASP A 390 -9.15 -19.03 9.57
CA ASP A 390 -9.65 -20.35 9.88
C ASP A 390 -10.78 -20.75 8.92
N THR A 391 -11.72 -19.84 8.66
CA THR A 391 -12.84 -20.07 7.74
C THR A 391 -12.35 -20.25 6.30
N LEU A 392 -11.36 -19.48 5.84
CA LEU A 392 -10.73 -19.67 4.52
C LEU A 392 -9.99 -21.01 4.43
N ALA A 393 -9.25 -21.39 5.46
CA ALA A 393 -8.48 -22.62 5.48
C ALA A 393 -9.42 -23.85 5.42
N GLU A 394 -10.52 -23.84 6.17
CA GLU A 394 -11.51 -24.92 6.14
C GLU A 394 -12.29 -24.94 4.82
N GLY A 395 -12.73 -23.76 4.31
CA GLY A 395 -13.50 -23.67 3.06
C GLY A 395 -12.73 -24.06 1.81
N LEU A 396 -11.38 -23.90 1.82
CA LEU A 396 -10.50 -24.29 0.71
C LEU A 396 -9.82 -25.65 0.93
N LYS A 397 -10.11 -26.34 2.02
CA LYS A 397 -9.54 -27.64 2.33
C LYS A 397 -9.85 -28.66 1.25
N GLY A 398 -8.81 -29.35 0.76
CA GLY A 398 -8.94 -30.31 -0.33
C GLY A 398 -8.96 -29.72 -1.74
N HIS A 399 -8.96 -28.40 -1.88
CA HIS A 399 -8.83 -27.76 -3.20
C HIS A 399 -7.42 -28.01 -3.77
N PRO A 400 -7.25 -28.54 -5.00
CA PRO A 400 -5.96 -29.01 -5.51
C PRO A 400 -4.90 -27.91 -5.64
N MET A 401 -5.29 -26.68 -5.87
CA MET A 401 -4.37 -25.54 -5.99
C MET A 401 -4.15 -24.79 -4.69
N PHE A 402 -4.88 -25.06 -3.64
CA PHE A 402 -4.71 -24.40 -2.34
C PHE A 402 -3.43 -24.88 -1.64
N LYS A 403 -2.64 -23.95 -1.10
CA LYS A 403 -1.46 -24.28 -0.30
C LYS A 403 -1.65 -23.96 1.17
N GLU A 404 -1.94 -22.71 1.48
CA GLU A 404 -2.06 -22.23 2.86
C GLU A 404 -2.80 -20.90 2.95
N VAL A 405 -3.30 -20.59 4.13
CA VAL A 405 -3.70 -19.25 4.56
C VAL A 405 -2.69 -18.75 5.59
N ARG A 406 -2.21 -17.53 5.44
CA ARG A 406 -1.28 -16.90 6.40
C ARG A 406 -1.61 -15.43 6.61
N GLY A 407 -1.04 -14.84 7.65
CA GLY A 407 -1.23 -13.42 7.96
C GLY A 407 -1.30 -13.15 9.46
N THR A 408 -1.62 -11.90 9.79
CA THR A 408 -1.77 -11.44 11.17
C THR A 408 -2.83 -10.33 11.23
N GLY A 409 -3.77 -10.42 12.16
CA GLY A 409 -4.96 -9.57 12.16
C GLY A 409 -5.66 -9.61 10.80
N LEU A 410 -6.09 -8.46 10.29
CA LEU A 410 -6.77 -8.33 9.00
C LEU A 410 -5.79 -8.02 7.83
N LEU A 411 -4.58 -8.54 7.90
CA LEU A 411 -3.63 -8.62 6.81
C LEU A 411 -3.47 -10.10 6.45
N VAL A 412 -4.30 -10.62 5.53
CA VAL A 412 -4.45 -12.05 5.24
C VAL A 412 -4.14 -12.35 3.78
N GLY A 413 -3.44 -13.46 3.54
CA GLY A 413 -3.11 -13.97 2.22
C GLY A 413 -3.47 -15.45 2.09
N VAL A 414 -4.09 -15.81 0.96
CA VAL A 414 -4.33 -17.19 0.55
C VAL A 414 -3.36 -17.53 -0.56
N GLN A 415 -2.47 -18.48 -0.32
CA GLN A 415 -1.46 -18.94 -1.27
C GLN A 415 -2.02 -20.05 -2.14
N PHE A 416 -1.86 -19.93 -3.44
CA PHE A 416 -2.17 -20.97 -4.42
C PHE A 416 -0.90 -21.50 -5.11
N THR A 417 -1.03 -22.61 -5.84
CA THR A 417 0.06 -23.18 -6.66
C THR A 417 0.25 -22.42 -7.97
N ASP A 418 -0.76 -21.68 -8.42
CA ASP A 418 -0.78 -20.92 -9.66
C ASP A 418 -1.27 -19.48 -9.41
N MET A 419 -1.33 -18.69 -10.47
CA MET A 419 -1.70 -17.27 -10.45
C MET A 419 -3.14 -17.06 -9.98
N ALA A 420 -3.31 -16.19 -8.97
CA ALA A 420 -4.61 -15.88 -8.39
C ALA A 420 -5.43 -14.84 -9.19
N ALA A 421 -4.90 -14.31 -10.30
CA ALA A 421 -5.59 -13.29 -11.09
C ALA A 421 -6.96 -13.74 -11.67
N PRO A 422 -7.14 -15.00 -12.14
CA PRO A 422 -8.47 -15.48 -12.54
C PRO A 422 -9.48 -15.46 -11.38
N LEU A 423 -9.05 -15.83 -10.18
CA LEU A 423 -9.88 -15.79 -8.97
C LEU A 423 -10.24 -14.36 -8.58
N VAL A 424 -9.29 -13.42 -8.61
CA VAL A 424 -9.56 -11.98 -8.36
C VAL A 424 -10.63 -11.45 -9.31
N LYS A 425 -10.54 -11.81 -10.60
CA LYS A 425 -11.56 -11.43 -11.59
C LYS A 425 -12.93 -12.01 -11.26
N ALA A 426 -12.99 -13.31 -10.99
CA ALA A 426 -14.24 -14.02 -10.67
C ALA A 426 -14.87 -13.49 -9.37
N CYS A 427 -14.10 -13.26 -8.31
CA CYS A 427 -14.57 -12.61 -7.08
C CYS A 427 -15.20 -11.24 -7.38
N GLY A 428 -14.50 -10.42 -8.17
CA GLY A 428 -15.01 -9.11 -8.56
C GLY A 428 -16.30 -9.14 -9.39
N GLU A 429 -16.51 -10.16 -10.20
CA GLU A 429 -17.76 -10.39 -10.96
C GLU A 429 -18.91 -10.89 -10.04
N ASN A 430 -18.57 -11.36 -8.84
CA ASN A 430 -19.52 -11.87 -7.85
C ASN A 430 -19.61 -10.99 -6.57
N GLY A 431 -19.26 -9.72 -6.66
CA GLY A 431 -19.50 -8.74 -5.60
C GLY A 431 -18.44 -8.69 -4.50
N LEU A 432 -17.20 -9.17 -4.76
CA LEU A 432 -16.09 -9.09 -3.83
C LEU A 432 -14.84 -8.49 -4.48
N LEU A 433 -14.35 -7.37 -3.94
CA LEU A 433 -13.10 -6.75 -4.38
C LEU A 433 -11.93 -7.29 -3.57
N VAL A 434 -11.01 -7.96 -4.24
CA VAL A 434 -9.75 -8.50 -3.71
C VAL A 434 -8.62 -8.22 -4.69
N ILE A 435 -7.36 -8.41 -4.27
CA ILE A 435 -6.19 -8.17 -5.12
C ILE A 435 -5.16 -9.30 -4.96
N THR A 436 -4.21 -9.36 -5.89
CA THR A 436 -3.07 -10.28 -5.77
C THR A 436 -1.93 -9.68 -4.96
N ALA A 437 -1.03 -10.55 -4.46
CA ALA A 437 0.26 -10.21 -3.86
C ALA A 437 1.33 -11.24 -4.27
N GLY A 438 2.56 -11.05 -3.78
CA GLY A 438 3.66 -11.96 -4.07
C GLY A 438 4.06 -11.95 -5.54
N LYS A 439 4.15 -13.12 -6.12
CA LYS A 439 4.41 -13.30 -7.57
C LYS A 439 3.12 -13.27 -8.39
N GLY A 440 1.98 -12.96 -7.76
CA GLY A 440 0.64 -13.04 -8.35
C GLY A 440 -0.12 -14.31 -7.96
N ASP A 441 0.48 -15.16 -7.16
CA ASP A 441 0.01 -16.46 -6.68
C ASP A 441 -0.64 -16.40 -5.28
N VAL A 442 -0.73 -15.21 -4.69
CA VAL A 442 -1.40 -14.94 -3.41
C VAL A 442 -2.63 -14.07 -3.63
N LEU A 443 -3.77 -14.52 -3.14
CA LEU A 443 -4.96 -13.67 -2.98
C LEU A 443 -4.80 -12.88 -1.68
N ARG A 444 -4.78 -11.54 -1.76
CA ARG A 444 -4.61 -10.65 -0.61
C ARG A 444 -5.93 -10.05 -0.16
N LEU A 445 -6.21 -10.19 1.12
CA LEU A 445 -7.38 -9.65 1.79
C LEU A 445 -6.95 -8.67 2.87
N VAL A 446 -7.36 -7.42 2.71
CA VAL A 446 -7.04 -6.31 3.63
C VAL A 446 -8.29 -5.43 3.84
N PRO A 447 -9.42 -6.02 4.29
CA PRO A 447 -10.68 -5.28 4.46
C PRO A 447 -10.51 -4.10 5.42
N PRO A 448 -11.46 -3.15 5.47
CA PRO A 448 -11.57 -2.21 6.57
C PRO A 448 -11.54 -2.92 7.92
N LEU A 449 -10.94 -2.28 8.95
CA LEU A 449 -10.80 -2.90 10.28
C LEU A 449 -12.13 -3.05 11.03
N VAL A 450 -13.16 -2.45 10.49
CA VAL A 450 -14.55 -2.51 10.98
C VAL A 450 -15.38 -3.62 10.34
N VAL A 451 -14.77 -4.53 9.59
CA VAL A 451 -15.43 -5.68 8.97
C VAL A 451 -16.10 -6.56 10.02
N THR A 452 -17.34 -7.04 9.73
CA THR A 452 -18.08 -7.93 10.62
C THR A 452 -17.88 -9.40 10.24
N LYS A 453 -18.28 -10.34 11.12
CA LYS A 453 -18.23 -11.78 10.84
C LYS A 453 -19.12 -12.17 9.66
N GLU A 454 -20.32 -11.61 9.57
CA GLU A 454 -21.26 -11.87 8.47
C GLU A 454 -20.69 -11.42 7.11
N GLN A 455 -19.94 -10.31 7.11
CA GLN A 455 -19.26 -9.85 5.91
C GLN A 455 -18.06 -10.75 5.55
N ILE A 456 -17.37 -11.28 6.55
CA ILE A 456 -16.30 -12.26 6.37
C ILE A 456 -16.88 -13.55 5.78
N ASP A 457 -17.98 -14.09 6.35
CA ASP A 457 -18.62 -15.31 5.87
C ASP A 457 -19.02 -15.20 4.40
N LYS A 458 -19.65 -14.07 4.02
CA LYS A 458 -20.03 -13.81 2.62
C LYS A 458 -18.82 -13.72 1.70
N ALA A 459 -17.75 -13.08 2.13
CA ALA A 459 -16.52 -12.98 1.34
C ALA A 459 -15.85 -14.35 1.15
N VAL A 460 -15.81 -15.18 2.20
CA VAL A 460 -15.25 -16.54 2.16
C VAL A 460 -16.09 -17.44 1.26
N GLU A 461 -17.43 -17.37 1.34
CA GLU A 461 -18.34 -18.08 0.45
C GLU A 461 -18.01 -17.79 -1.02
N ILE A 462 -17.92 -16.50 -1.39
CA ILE A 462 -17.59 -16.08 -2.75
C ILE A 462 -16.22 -16.63 -3.17
N ILE A 463 -15.19 -16.51 -2.32
CA ILE A 463 -13.84 -16.98 -2.64
C ILE A 463 -13.83 -18.49 -2.89
N CYS A 464 -14.44 -19.28 -1.99
CA CYS A 464 -14.47 -20.74 -2.09
C CYS A 464 -15.23 -21.22 -3.34
N GLU A 465 -16.43 -20.65 -3.58
CA GLU A 465 -17.21 -20.97 -4.78
C GLU A 465 -16.48 -20.63 -6.08
N GLN A 466 -15.84 -19.46 -6.15
CA GLN A 466 -15.16 -19.06 -7.36
C GLN A 466 -13.83 -19.81 -7.55
N ALA A 467 -13.13 -20.16 -6.48
CA ALA A 467 -11.92 -20.99 -6.56
C ALA A 467 -12.23 -22.34 -7.23
N LEU A 468 -13.32 -23.02 -6.84
CA LEU A 468 -13.77 -24.26 -7.45
C LEU A 468 -14.12 -24.14 -8.95
N LYS A 469 -14.45 -22.94 -9.43
CA LYS A 469 -14.86 -22.72 -10.83
C LYS A 469 -13.71 -22.32 -11.76
N VAL A 470 -12.70 -21.61 -11.23
CA VAL A 470 -11.68 -20.96 -12.07
C VAL A 470 -10.23 -21.34 -11.74
N MET A 471 -10.01 -22.04 -10.62
CA MET A 471 -8.71 -22.56 -10.19
C MET A 471 -8.69 -24.09 -10.36
N VAL A 472 -8.78 -24.55 -11.62
CA VAL A 472 -8.89 -25.99 -11.95
C VAL A 472 -7.62 -26.50 -12.60
#